data_acf81f304832aab65571066ef7435666
#
_entry.id   acf81f304832aab65571066ef7435666
#
_cell.length_a   1.000
_cell.length_b   1.000
_cell.length_c   1.000
_cell.angle_alpha   90.00
_cell.angle_beta   90.00
_cell.angle_gamma   90.00
#
_symmetry.space_group_name_H-M   'P 1'
#
loop_
_entity.id
_entity.type
_entity.pdbx_description
1 polymer ?
#
loop_
_entity_poly.entity_id
_entity_poly.type
_entity_poly.pdbx_seq_one_letter_code
_entity_poly.pdbx_strand_id
1 'polypeptide(L)'
;MSAPAVDVAKCYVDNSFICGQYWSDYRPELTDATIEHLWITVVSVLAGLVIAVPLALLARRNPTVESIVVGGTTIIYTIPSLALFSLLLPFTGLSPTTVIIGLALYSLTILVRNVLAGLRAVPDEVVESARGMGYSNMRLLTRVELPLALPIIMAGLRVAAVSTVALATIGAIVSYGGLGNLLLQAVGNQFKAQIFAASLLCVLLAVALDLVIVGAQRLLTPWTRHAR
;
A
#
# COMPACT_ATOMS: atom_id res chain seq x y z
N MET A 1 46.52 31.11 -4.30
CA MET A 1 45.27 30.84 -5.01
C MET A 1 44.26 30.38 -3.94
N SER A 2 43.43 31.31 -3.48
CA SER A 2 42.33 30.96 -2.55
C SER A 2 41.23 30.23 -3.34
N ALA A 3 40.90 29.03 -2.92
CA ALA A 3 39.74 28.33 -3.45
C ALA A 3 38.48 29.22 -3.27
N PRO A 4 37.59 29.30 -4.26
CA PRO A 4 36.33 30.04 -4.10
C PRO A 4 35.60 29.50 -2.89
N ALA A 5 35.18 30.39 -1.98
CA ALA A 5 34.34 30.05 -0.87
C ALA A 5 33.02 29.49 -1.45
N VAL A 6 32.76 28.21 -1.23
CA VAL A 6 31.46 27.60 -1.55
C VAL A 6 30.45 28.30 -0.66
N ASP A 7 29.53 29.04 -1.26
CA ASP A 7 28.43 29.70 -0.52
C ASP A 7 27.45 28.62 -0.04
N VAL A 8 27.74 28.08 1.12
CA VAL A 8 26.89 27.05 1.74
C VAL A 8 25.63 27.71 2.25
N ALA A 9 24.48 27.31 1.75
CA ALA A 9 23.21 27.87 2.16
C ALA A 9 23.05 27.83 3.70
N LYS A 10 22.63 28.96 4.27
CA LYS A 10 22.51 29.15 5.73
C LYS A 10 21.69 28.04 6.40
N CYS A 11 20.67 27.50 5.71
CA CYS A 11 19.83 26.43 6.24
C CYS A 11 20.57 25.10 6.43
N TYR A 12 21.67 24.85 5.73
CA TYR A 12 22.54 23.68 5.96
C TYR A 12 23.39 23.88 7.21
N VAL A 13 23.92 25.08 7.36
CA VAL A 13 24.76 25.41 8.55
C VAL A 13 23.92 25.34 9.83
N ASP A 14 22.73 25.91 9.79
CA ASP A 14 21.80 25.95 10.93
C ASP A 14 21.04 24.61 11.11
N ASN A 15 21.23 23.65 10.21
CA ASN A 15 20.51 22.38 10.19
C ASN A 15 18.98 22.56 10.36
N SER A 16 18.39 23.45 9.53
CA SER A 16 16.98 23.81 9.61
C SER A 16 16.09 22.73 8.97
N PHE A 17 14.85 22.52 9.49
CA PHE A 17 13.88 21.60 8.88
C PHE A 17 13.45 22.07 7.48
N ILE A 18 13.22 23.36 7.29
CA ILE A 18 12.79 23.93 6.02
C ILE A 18 14.01 24.53 5.33
N CYS A 19 14.45 23.91 4.25
CA CYS A 19 15.60 24.33 3.45
C CYS A 19 15.26 24.21 1.97
N GLY A 20 14.92 25.33 1.33
CA GLY A 20 14.60 25.36 -0.10
C GLY A 20 15.74 24.88 -1.00
N GLN A 21 16.98 25.16 -0.60
CA GLN A 21 18.18 24.71 -1.32
C GLN A 21 18.29 23.19 -1.36
N TYR A 22 17.88 22.48 -0.28
CA TYR A 22 17.88 21.02 -0.24
C TYR A 22 17.05 20.40 -1.38
N TRP A 23 15.88 20.97 -1.67
CA TRP A 23 15.00 20.49 -2.74
C TRP A 23 15.59 20.64 -4.12
N SER A 24 16.40 21.70 -4.36
CA SER A 24 17.08 21.89 -5.64
C SER A 24 18.32 21.00 -5.77
N ASP A 25 19.12 20.89 -4.72
CA ASP A 25 20.40 20.19 -4.74
C ASP A 25 20.22 18.66 -4.80
N TYR A 26 19.19 18.14 -4.09
CA TYR A 26 18.90 16.69 -3.99
C TYR A 26 17.69 16.27 -4.81
N ARG A 27 17.28 17.08 -5.78
CA ARG A 27 16.10 16.80 -6.63
C ARG A 27 16.15 15.43 -7.31
N PRO A 28 17.26 14.98 -7.94
CA PRO A 28 17.33 13.66 -8.55
C PRO A 28 17.11 12.54 -7.55
N GLU A 29 17.81 12.58 -6.40
CA GLU A 29 17.71 11.57 -5.34
C GLU A 29 16.30 11.48 -4.74
N LEU A 30 15.66 12.64 -4.50
CA LEU A 30 14.27 12.70 -4.03
C LEU A 30 13.30 12.10 -5.04
N THR A 31 13.52 12.37 -6.34
CA THR A 31 12.68 11.84 -7.41
C THR A 31 12.83 10.33 -7.53
N ASP A 32 14.06 9.83 -7.59
CA ASP A 32 14.36 8.41 -7.72
C ASP A 32 13.81 7.62 -6.52
N ALA A 33 14.04 8.12 -5.31
CA ALA A 33 13.51 7.52 -4.09
C ALA A 33 11.96 7.51 -4.05
N THR A 34 11.32 8.58 -4.57
CA THR A 34 9.86 8.65 -4.65
C THR A 34 9.30 7.65 -5.66
N ILE A 35 9.94 7.51 -6.82
CA ILE A 35 9.54 6.55 -7.86
C ILE A 35 9.73 5.11 -7.36
N GLU A 36 10.85 4.81 -6.72
CA GLU A 36 11.10 3.50 -6.12
C GLU A 36 10.03 3.17 -5.07
N HIS A 37 9.73 4.13 -4.18
CA HIS A 37 8.73 3.96 -3.13
C HIS A 37 7.33 3.69 -3.71
N LEU A 38 6.93 4.47 -4.72
CA LEU A 38 5.66 4.29 -5.43
C LEU A 38 5.58 2.91 -6.09
N TRP A 39 6.64 2.52 -6.81
CA TRP A 39 6.68 1.24 -7.51
C TRP A 39 6.56 0.05 -6.54
N ILE A 40 7.36 0.04 -5.46
CA ILE A 40 7.30 -1.00 -4.41
C ILE A 40 5.90 -1.07 -3.82
N THR A 41 5.31 0.07 -3.47
CA THR A 41 3.96 0.14 -2.90
C THR A 41 2.91 -0.43 -3.84
N VAL A 42 2.88 0.04 -5.09
CA VAL A 42 1.87 -0.37 -6.07
C VAL A 42 1.98 -1.87 -6.38
N VAL A 43 3.18 -2.36 -6.62
CA VAL A 43 3.40 -3.78 -6.93
C VAL A 43 3.01 -4.66 -5.73
N SER A 44 3.35 -4.26 -4.51
CA SER A 44 2.99 -5.01 -3.29
C SER A 44 1.48 -5.08 -3.08
N VAL A 45 0.78 -3.97 -3.22
CA VAL A 45 -0.68 -3.91 -3.04
C VAL A 45 -1.40 -4.70 -4.14
N LEU A 46 -0.96 -4.60 -5.39
CA LEU A 46 -1.52 -5.38 -6.49
C LEU A 46 -1.28 -6.88 -6.31
N ALA A 47 -0.07 -7.28 -5.91
CA ALA A 47 0.23 -8.67 -5.60
C ALA A 47 -0.64 -9.18 -4.45
N GLY A 48 -0.78 -8.40 -3.37
CA GLY A 48 -1.68 -8.69 -2.27
C GLY A 48 -3.15 -8.84 -2.72
N LEU A 49 -3.63 -7.96 -3.59
CA LEU A 49 -5.00 -8.00 -4.11
C LEU A 49 -5.25 -9.25 -4.96
N VAL A 50 -4.31 -9.60 -5.85
CA VAL A 50 -4.37 -10.81 -6.69
C VAL A 50 -4.46 -12.08 -5.84
N ILE A 51 -3.80 -12.12 -4.70
CA ILE A 51 -3.85 -13.24 -3.76
C ILE A 51 -5.11 -13.16 -2.87
N ALA A 52 -5.48 -11.97 -2.39
CA ALA A 52 -6.60 -11.78 -1.46
C ALA A 52 -7.95 -12.14 -2.08
N VAL A 53 -8.19 -11.83 -3.36
CA VAL A 53 -9.47 -12.13 -4.02
C VAL A 53 -9.74 -13.63 -4.06
N PRO A 54 -8.87 -14.51 -4.56
CA PRO A 54 -9.09 -15.96 -4.50
C PRO A 54 -9.25 -16.49 -3.08
N LEU A 55 -8.43 -16.02 -2.14
CA LEU A 55 -8.52 -16.43 -0.73
C LEU A 55 -9.88 -16.07 -0.13
N ALA A 56 -10.39 -14.87 -0.37
CA ALA A 56 -11.69 -14.43 0.08
C ALA A 56 -12.84 -15.25 -0.58
N LEU A 57 -12.73 -15.55 -1.89
CA LEU A 57 -13.68 -16.40 -2.58
C LEU A 57 -13.70 -17.84 -2.06
N LEU A 58 -12.57 -18.38 -1.63
CA LEU A 58 -12.49 -19.67 -0.96
C LEU A 58 -13.08 -19.60 0.45
N ALA A 59 -12.71 -18.57 1.21
CA ALA A 59 -13.14 -18.35 2.58
C ALA A 59 -14.67 -18.23 2.70
N ARG A 60 -15.34 -17.56 1.78
CA ARG A 60 -16.80 -17.36 1.84
C ARG A 60 -17.62 -18.66 1.73
N ARG A 61 -17.00 -19.77 1.25
CA ARG A 61 -17.70 -21.04 1.02
C ARG A 61 -18.01 -21.83 2.28
N ASN A 62 -17.17 -21.68 3.32
CA ASN A 62 -17.24 -22.47 4.52
C ASN A 62 -16.66 -21.70 5.72
N PRO A 63 -17.36 -21.62 6.86
CA PRO A 63 -16.87 -20.93 8.06
C PRO A 63 -15.51 -21.42 8.56
N THR A 64 -15.22 -22.72 8.42
CA THR A 64 -13.91 -23.28 8.80
C THR A 64 -12.79 -22.74 7.91
N VAL A 65 -13.01 -22.70 6.58
CA VAL A 65 -12.04 -22.15 5.62
C VAL A 65 -11.84 -20.65 5.87
N GLU A 66 -12.92 -19.93 6.17
CA GLU A 66 -12.83 -18.52 6.55
C GLU A 66 -11.97 -18.32 7.79
N SER A 67 -12.22 -19.09 8.84
CA SER A 67 -11.42 -19.01 10.09
C SER A 67 -9.94 -19.27 9.82
N ILE A 68 -9.61 -20.24 8.98
CA ILE A 68 -8.22 -20.54 8.59
C ILE A 68 -7.61 -19.39 7.79
N VAL A 69 -8.29 -18.87 6.77
CA VAL A 69 -7.78 -17.81 5.91
C VAL A 69 -7.62 -16.51 6.69
N VAL A 70 -8.66 -16.07 7.41
CA VAL A 70 -8.63 -14.84 8.19
C VAL A 70 -7.66 -14.97 9.37
N GLY A 71 -7.64 -16.12 10.03
CA GLY A 71 -6.70 -16.40 11.13
C GLY A 71 -5.26 -16.41 10.63
N GLY A 72 -4.98 -17.12 9.53
CA GLY A 72 -3.65 -17.20 8.93
C GLY A 72 -3.10 -15.83 8.50
N THR A 73 -3.91 -15.03 7.79
CA THR A 73 -3.49 -13.67 7.40
C THR A 73 -3.30 -12.78 8.63
N THR A 74 -4.11 -12.94 9.67
CA THR A 74 -3.96 -12.19 10.92
C THR A 74 -2.66 -12.56 11.65
N ILE A 75 -2.31 -13.85 11.71
CA ILE A 75 -1.04 -14.31 12.29
C ILE A 75 0.14 -13.65 11.56
N ILE A 76 0.14 -13.65 10.23
CA ILE A 76 1.19 -12.98 9.43
C ILE A 76 1.27 -11.49 9.81
N TYR A 77 0.11 -10.82 9.93
CA TYR A 77 0.06 -9.40 10.28
C TYR A 77 0.56 -9.09 11.69
N THR A 78 0.53 -10.05 12.62
CA THR A 78 1.08 -9.87 13.99
C THR A 78 2.61 -9.94 14.04
N ILE A 79 3.26 -10.51 13.02
CA ILE A 79 4.72 -10.53 12.97
C ILE A 79 5.23 -9.10 12.81
N PRO A 80 6.16 -8.59 13.64
CA PRO A 80 6.74 -7.26 13.42
C PRO A 80 7.37 -7.15 12.02
N SER A 81 7.13 -6.03 11.33
CA SER A 81 7.59 -5.84 9.93
C SER A 81 9.09 -6.04 9.76
N LEU A 82 9.88 -5.52 10.70
CA LEU A 82 11.31 -5.74 10.75
C LEU A 82 11.68 -7.23 10.79
N ALA A 83 10.98 -7.99 11.63
CA ALA A 83 11.21 -9.43 11.77
C ALA A 83 10.80 -10.18 10.49
N LEU A 84 9.67 -9.81 9.87
CA LEU A 84 9.22 -10.45 8.65
C LEU A 84 10.22 -10.23 7.50
N PHE A 85 10.70 -9.01 7.29
CA PHE A 85 11.73 -8.77 6.27
C PHE A 85 13.01 -9.57 6.56
N SER A 86 13.45 -9.63 7.82
CA SER A 86 14.62 -10.41 8.21
C SER A 86 14.44 -11.91 7.97
N LEU A 87 13.23 -12.45 8.19
CA LEU A 87 12.91 -13.86 7.92
C LEU A 87 12.86 -14.18 6.43
N LEU A 88 12.55 -13.22 5.57
CA LEU A 88 12.53 -13.39 4.12
C LEU A 88 13.93 -13.33 3.50
N LEU A 89 14.89 -12.63 4.12
CA LEU A 89 16.25 -12.43 3.59
C LEU A 89 16.98 -13.71 3.15
N PRO A 90 16.95 -14.83 3.91
CA PRO A 90 17.64 -16.06 3.50
C PRO A 90 17.11 -16.64 2.18
N PHE A 91 15.87 -16.32 1.79
CA PHE A 91 15.19 -16.85 0.60
C PHE A 91 15.24 -15.90 -0.59
N THR A 92 15.22 -14.59 -0.33
CA THR A 92 15.06 -13.55 -1.38
C THR A 92 16.27 -12.63 -1.51
N GLY A 93 17.19 -12.68 -0.55
CA GLY A 93 18.37 -11.83 -0.50
C GLY A 93 18.04 -10.36 -0.23
N LEU A 94 19.06 -9.50 -0.32
CA LEU A 94 18.90 -8.04 -0.28
C LEU A 94 18.36 -7.59 -1.65
N SER A 95 17.04 -7.54 -1.79
CA SER A 95 16.39 -7.24 -3.06
C SER A 95 15.03 -6.55 -2.86
N PRO A 96 14.51 -5.81 -3.86
CA PRO A 96 13.16 -5.27 -3.82
C PRO A 96 12.09 -6.34 -3.59
N THR A 97 12.36 -7.58 -4.04
CA THR A 97 11.44 -8.72 -3.92
C THR A 97 11.15 -9.05 -2.45
N THR A 98 12.14 -8.93 -1.57
CA THR A 98 11.98 -9.13 -0.12
C THR A 98 10.92 -8.18 0.45
N VAL A 99 11.03 -6.90 0.09
CA VAL A 99 10.11 -5.87 0.56
C VAL A 99 8.72 -6.07 -0.05
N ILE A 100 8.66 -6.33 -1.36
CA ILE A 100 7.39 -6.55 -2.08
C ILE A 100 6.62 -7.74 -1.50
N ILE A 101 7.29 -8.88 -1.26
CA ILE A 101 6.64 -10.06 -0.67
C ILE A 101 6.14 -9.74 0.74
N GLY A 102 6.97 -9.15 1.59
CA GLY A 102 6.58 -8.81 2.96
C GLY A 102 5.40 -7.85 3.00
N LEU A 103 5.41 -6.78 2.20
CA LEU A 103 4.31 -5.81 2.11
C LEU A 103 3.04 -6.42 1.52
N ALA A 104 3.16 -7.30 0.51
CA ALA A 104 2.01 -8.03 -0.04
C ALA A 104 1.36 -8.90 1.03
N LEU A 105 2.15 -9.63 1.82
CA LEU A 105 1.67 -10.45 2.94
C LEU A 105 0.94 -9.61 4.00
N TYR A 106 1.46 -8.41 4.35
CA TYR A 106 0.76 -7.51 5.27
C TYR A 106 -0.55 -7.00 4.72
N SER A 107 -0.61 -6.67 3.43
CA SER A 107 -1.82 -6.18 2.80
C SER A 107 -2.95 -7.23 2.76
N LEU A 108 -2.61 -8.54 2.81
CA LEU A 108 -3.60 -9.64 2.74
C LEU A 108 -4.66 -9.53 3.84
N THR A 109 -4.28 -9.22 5.07
CA THR A 109 -5.25 -9.14 6.18
C THR A 109 -6.32 -8.09 5.91
N ILE A 110 -5.92 -6.93 5.42
CA ILE A 110 -6.83 -5.82 5.10
C ILE A 110 -7.69 -6.20 3.88
N LEU A 111 -7.05 -6.68 2.82
CA LEU A 111 -7.71 -6.95 1.55
C LEU A 111 -8.69 -8.13 1.63
N VAL A 112 -8.28 -9.25 2.24
CA VAL A 112 -9.16 -10.43 2.41
C VAL A 112 -10.43 -10.07 3.18
N ARG A 113 -10.27 -9.36 4.31
CA ARG A 113 -11.42 -8.94 5.14
C ARG A 113 -12.37 -8.01 4.39
N ASN A 114 -11.85 -7.05 3.62
CA ASN A 114 -12.68 -6.12 2.87
C ASN A 114 -13.33 -6.77 1.63
N VAL A 115 -12.67 -7.71 0.97
CA VAL A 115 -13.29 -8.49 -0.11
C VAL A 115 -14.44 -9.34 0.45
N LEU A 116 -14.22 -10.05 1.58
CA LEU A 116 -15.27 -10.82 2.25
C LEU A 116 -16.45 -9.93 2.69
N ALA A 117 -16.15 -8.80 3.34
CA ALA A 117 -17.17 -7.86 3.77
C ALA A 117 -17.97 -7.30 2.59
N GLY A 118 -17.29 -6.95 1.49
CA GLY A 118 -17.94 -6.46 0.28
C GLY A 118 -18.88 -7.49 -0.35
N LEU A 119 -18.44 -8.74 -0.46
CA LEU A 119 -19.27 -9.82 -1.01
C LEU A 119 -20.47 -10.15 -0.11
N ARG A 120 -20.33 -10.03 1.21
CA ARG A 120 -21.43 -10.24 2.19
C ARG A 120 -22.42 -9.08 2.26
N ALA A 121 -22.01 -7.90 1.84
CA ALA A 121 -22.88 -6.73 1.80
C ALA A 121 -23.88 -6.75 0.63
N VAL A 122 -23.75 -7.70 -0.30
CA VAL A 122 -24.70 -7.88 -1.39
C VAL A 122 -25.99 -8.51 -0.83
N PRO A 123 -27.17 -7.87 -0.99
CA PRO A 123 -28.43 -8.40 -0.48
C PRO A 123 -28.78 -9.77 -1.07
N ASP A 124 -29.25 -10.69 -0.21
CA ASP A 124 -29.59 -12.05 -0.63
C ASP A 124 -30.72 -12.06 -1.68
N GLU A 125 -31.68 -11.14 -1.60
CA GLU A 125 -32.76 -11.01 -2.57
C GLU A 125 -32.26 -10.74 -3.98
N VAL A 126 -31.15 -9.97 -4.10
CA VAL A 126 -30.52 -9.68 -5.41
C VAL A 126 -29.84 -10.94 -5.96
N VAL A 127 -29.16 -11.69 -5.08
CA VAL A 127 -28.50 -12.94 -5.43
C VAL A 127 -29.53 -13.98 -5.86
N GLU A 128 -30.62 -14.14 -5.11
CA GLU A 128 -31.69 -15.08 -5.42
C GLU A 128 -32.42 -14.74 -6.73
N SER A 129 -32.72 -13.45 -6.95
CA SER A 129 -33.33 -12.97 -8.20
C SER A 129 -32.45 -13.27 -9.42
N ALA A 130 -31.14 -13.04 -9.29
CA ALA A 130 -30.20 -13.34 -10.38
C ALA A 130 -30.10 -14.86 -10.64
N ARG A 131 -30.16 -15.70 -9.61
CA ARG A 131 -30.24 -17.16 -9.77
C ARG A 131 -31.53 -17.60 -10.45
N GLY A 132 -32.65 -17.00 -10.05
CA GLY A 132 -33.94 -17.24 -10.69
C GLY A 132 -33.97 -16.90 -12.20
N MET A 133 -33.17 -15.89 -12.60
CA MET A 133 -32.97 -15.56 -14.02
C MET A 133 -31.98 -16.48 -14.76
N GLY A 134 -31.48 -17.55 -14.11
CA GLY A 134 -30.59 -18.51 -14.73
C GLY A 134 -29.10 -18.11 -14.78
N TYR A 135 -28.66 -17.19 -13.93
CA TYR A 135 -27.25 -16.87 -13.85
C TYR A 135 -26.45 -18.04 -13.28
N SER A 136 -25.40 -18.47 -13.98
CA SER A 136 -24.41 -19.40 -13.43
C SER A 136 -23.60 -18.72 -12.30
N ASN A 137 -22.99 -19.50 -11.40
CA ASN A 137 -22.21 -18.98 -10.27
C ASN A 137 -21.12 -17.98 -10.69
N MET A 138 -20.44 -18.23 -11.81
CA MET A 138 -19.41 -17.31 -12.33
C MET A 138 -20.03 -16.00 -12.86
N ARG A 139 -21.16 -16.10 -13.57
CA ARG A 139 -21.89 -14.94 -14.09
C ARG A 139 -22.47 -14.12 -12.94
N LEU A 140 -23.02 -14.79 -11.91
CA LEU A 140 -23.49 -14.16 -10.69
C LEU A 140 -22.37 -13.39 -10.00
N LEU A 141 -21.22 -14.03 -9.76
CA LEU A 141 -20.06 -13.39 -9.15
C LEU A 141 -19.60 -12.16 -9.94
N THR A 142 -19.38 -12.31 -11.26
CA THR A 142 -18.73 -11.24 -12.04
C THR A 142 -19.67 -10.12 -12.46
N ARG A 143 -20.98 -10.40 -12.64
CA ARG A 143 -21.96 -9.44 -13.15
C ARG A 143 -22.84 -8.81 -12.06
N VAL A 144 -22.92 -9.42 -10.88
CA VAL A 144 -23.79 -8.97 -9.80
C VAL A 144 -23.00 -8.72 -8.52
N GLU A 145 -22.41 -9.77 -7.95
CA GLU A 145 -21.79 -9.67 -6.63
C GLU A 145 -20.56 -8.74 -6.62
N LEU A 146 -19.59 -8.93 -7.53
CA LEU A 146 -18.38 -8.09 -7.57
C LEU A 146 -18.67 -6.61 -7.83
N PRO A 147 -19.52 -6.23 -8.80
CA PRO A 147 -19.87 -4.82 -8.97
C PRO A 147 -20.50 -4.21 -7.72
N LEU A 148 -21.43 -4.92 -7.06
CA LEU A 148 -22.07 -4.42 -5.84
C LEU A 148 -21.13 -4.39 -4.62
N ALA A 149 -20.18 -5.32 -4.54
CA ALA A 149 -19.16 -5.39 -3.51
C ALA A 149 -18.03 -4.35 -3.71
N LEU A 150 -17.87 -3.85 -4.94
CA LEU A 150 -16.72 -3.02 -5.33
C LEU A 150 -16.50 -1.78 -4.45
N PRO A 151 -17.53 -1.03 -4.00
CA PRO A 151 -17.32 0.13 -3.13
C PRO A 151 -16.60 -0.22 -1.83
N ILE A 152 -16.93 -1.36 -1.21
CA ILE A 152 -16.31 -1.82 0.05
C ILE A 152 -14.90 -2.35 -0.23
N ILE A 153 -14.72 -3.10 -1.32
CA ILE A 153 -13.40 -3.59 -1.76
C ILE A 153 -12.46 -2.41 -2.00
N MET A 154 -12.91 -1.36 -2.68
CA MET A 154 -12.12 -0.15 -2.95
C MET A 154 -11.78 0.61 -1.66
N ALA A 155 -12.69 0.65 -0.69
CA ALA A 155 -12.39 1.23 0.62
C ALA A 155 -11.26 0.46 1.32
N GLY A 156 -11.29 -0.87 1.27
CA GLY A 156 -10.20 -1.72 1.78
C GLY A 156 -8.88 -1.51 1.03
N LEU A 157 -8.94 -1.35 -0.29
CA LEU A 157 -7.77 -1.09 -1.13
C LEU A 157 -7.09 0.23 -0.74
N ARG A 158 -7.87 1.29 -0.44
CA ARG A 158 -7.36 2.57 0.05
C ARG A 158 -6.58 2.41 1.36
N VAL A 159 -7.18 1.71 2.33
CA VAL A 159 -6.51 1.45 3.62
C VAL A 159 -5.23 0.64 3.41
N ALA A 160 -5.27 -0.40 2.59
CA ALA A 160 -4.09 -1.21 2.28
C ALA A 160 -2.99 -0.38 1.60
N ALA A 161 -3.32 0.46 0.61
CA ALA A 161 -2.36 1.29 -0.10
C ALA A 161 -1.67 2.29 0.84
N VAL A 162 -2.44 3.07 1.62
CA VAL A 162 -1.89 4.05 2.56
C VAL A 162 -1.01 3.38 3.63
N SER A 163 -1.47 2.23 4.19
CA SER A 163 -0.68 1.46 5.15
C SER A 163 0.61 0.92 4.53
N THR A 164 0.56 0.50 3.26
CA THR A 164 1.73 -0.02 2.55
C THR A 164 2.75 1.07 2.28
N VAL A 165 2.35 2.31 1.96
CA VAL A 165 3.27 3.46 1.88
C VAL A 165 4.03 3.62 3.20
N ALA A 166 3.33 3.61 4.33
CA ALA A 166 3.99 3.76 5.63
C ALA A 166 4.96 2.60 5.93
N LEU A 167 4.55 1.36 5.67
CA LEU A 167 5.36 0.17 5.94
C LEU A 167 6.55 0.02 4.97
N ALA A 168 6.46 0.54 3.75
CA ALA A 168 7.55 0.51 2.78
C ALA A 168 8.79 1.27 3.27
N THR A 169 8.63 2.30 4.12
CA THR A 169 9.78 2.99 4.73
C THR A 169 10.68 2.06 5.53
N ILE A 170 10.12 0.99 6.13
CA ILE A 170 10.87 -0.01 6.89
C ILE A 170 11.73 -0.89 5.98
N GLY A 171 11.40 -0.97 4.68
CA GLY A 171 12.21 -1.63 3.66
C GLY A 171 13.63 -1.08 3.51
N ALA A 172 13.88 0.12 4.06
CA ALA A 172 15.21 0.71 4.14
C ALA A 172 16.25 -0.20 4.83
N ILE A 173 15.82 -1.09 5.73
CA ILE A 173 16.68 -2.03 6.43
C ILE A 173 17.32 -3.05 5.46
N VAL A 174 16.62 -3.36 4.39
CA VAL A 174 17.13 -4.22 3.31
C VAL A 174 17.57 -3.38 2.09
N SER A 175 17.78 -2.07 2.27
CA SER A 175 18.23 -1.09 1.28
C SER A 175 17.25 -0.82 0.13
N TYR A 176 16.00 -1.22 0.25
CA TYR A 176 14.93 -1.05 -0.75
C TYR A 176 13.66 -0.45 -0.13
N GLY A 177 13.81 0.71 0.50
CA GLY A 177 12.71 1.43 1.14
C GLY A 177 12.28 2.70 0.39
N GLY A 178 12.88 3.02 -0.77
CA GLY A 178 12.65 4.27 -1.47
C GLY A 178 12.89 5.48 -0.57
N LEU A 179 11.86 6.30 -0.31
CA LEU A 179 11.93 7.42 0.63
C LEU A 179 12.36 7.00 2.05
N GLY A 180 12.12 5.74 2.45
CA GLY A 180 12.58 5.18 3.72
C GLY A 180 14.10 5.14 3.84
N ASN A 181 14.84 4.91 2.74
CA ASN A 181 16.30 4.93 2.72
C ASN A 181 16.81 6.33 3.09
N LEU A 182 16.20 7.37 2.52
CA LEU A 182 16.53 8.76 2.84
C LEU A 182 16.19 9.09 4.30
N LEU A 183 15.06 8.60 4.82
CA LEU A 183 14.67 8.78 6.22
C LEU A 183 15.65 8.11 7.17
N LEU A 184 16.02 6.86 6.92
CA LEU A 184 16.94 6.12 7.77
C LEU A 184 18.33 6.81 7.83
N GLN A 185 18.84 7.23 6.67
CA GLN A 185 20.09 7.98 6.56
C GLN A 185 20.01 9.31 7.30
N ALA A 186 18.91 10.06 7.08
CA ALA A 186 18.72 11.38 7.69
C ALA A 186 18.62 11.34 9.21
N VAL A 187 17.95 10.31 9.75
CA VAL A 187 17.89 10.09 11.21
C VAL A 187 19.28 9.77 11.77
N GLY A 188 20.03 8.90 11.09
CA GLY A 188 21.41 8.57 11.50
C GLY A 188 22.35 9.78 11.52
N ASN A 189 22.21 10.68 10.56
CA ASN A 189 23.03 11.89 10.41
C ASN A 189 22.42 13.11 11.11
N GLN A 190 21.23 12.98 11.71
CA GLN A 190 20.48 14.09 12.31
C GLN A 190 20.22 15.26 11.34
N PHE A 191 20.08 14.97 10.04
CA PHE A 191 19.93 15.97 9.00
C PHE A 191 18.45 16.35 8.80
N LYS A 192 18.03 17.42 9.46
CA LYS A 192 16.64 17.85 9.58
C LYS A 192 15.96 18.17 8.24
N ALA A 193 16.67 18.80 7.30
CA ALA A 193 16.11 19.13 5.98
C ALA A 193 15.72 17.86 5.20
N GLN A 194 16.55 16.83 5.25
CA GLN A 194 16.29 15.55 4.60
C GLN A 194 15.15 14.79 5.29
N ILE A 195 15.11 14.79 6.64
CA ILE A 195 14.00 14.19 7.40
C ILE A 195 12.68 14.82 6.97
N PHE A 196 12.62 16.16 6.95
CA PHE A 196 11.42 16.89 6.58
C PHE A 196 11.00 16.62 5.15
N ALA A 197 11.92 16.68 4.18
CA ALA A 197 11.62 16.47 2.77
C ALA A 197 11.12 15.05 2.50
N ALA A 198 11.82 14.03 3.00
CA ALA A 198 11.43 12.64 2.80
C ALA A 198 10.11 12.31 3.50
N SER A 199 9.88 12.81 4.73
CA SER A 199 8.60 12.64 5.43
C SER A 199 7.44 13.30 4.69
N LEU A 200 7.64 14.54 4.22
CA LEU A 200 6.62 15.26 3.46
C LEU A 200 6.27 14.52 2.16
N LEU A 201 7.26 14.02 1.43
CA LEU A 201 7.03 13.24 0.22
C LEU A 201 6.29 11.93 0.49
N CYS A 202 6.59 11.23 1.60
CA CYS A 202 5.82 10.03 2.00
C CYS A 202 4.35 10.37 2.24
N VAL A 203 4.06 11.46 2.95
CA VAL A 203 2.68 11.90 3.21
C VAL A 203 1.98 12.28 1.90
N LEU A 204 2.63 13.07 1.06
CA LEU A 204 2.08 13.47 -0.24
C LEU A 204 1.83 12.27 -1.14
N LEU A 205 2.72 11.28 -1.15
CA LEU A 205 2.56 10.05 -1.91
C LEU A 205 1.36 9.23 -1.42
N ALA A 206 1.20 9.09 -0.10
CA ALA A 206 0.07 8.39 0.50
C ALA A 206 -1.26 9.07 0.14
N VAL A 207 -1.32 10.40 0.27
CA VAL A 207 -2.50 11.20 -0.11
C VAL A 207 -2.79 11.11 -1.61
N ALA A 208 -1.76 11.19 -2.46
CA ALA A 208 -1.92 11.08 -3.90
C ALA A 208 -2.48 9.71 -4.30
N LEU A 209 -1.95 8.61 -3.75
CA LEU A 209 -2.46 7.27 -3.98
C LEU A 209 -3.90 7.12 -3.51
N ASP A 210 -4.24 7.64 -2.32
CA ASP A 210 -5.61 7.62 -1.82
C ASP A 210 -6.57 8.34 -2.77
N LEU A 211 -6.21 9.53 -3.22
CA LEU A 211 -7.01 10.31 -4.17
C LEU A 211 -7.16 9.62 -5.53
N VAL A 212 -6.11 8.98 -6.04
CA VAL A 212 -6.17 8.19 -7.29
C VAL A 212 -7.15 7.03 -7.13
N ILE A 213 -7.08 6.28 -6.01
CA ILE A 213 -7.98 5.15 -5.76
C ILE A 213 -9.43 5.65 -5.58
N VAL A 214 -9.64 6.78 -4.89
CA VAL A 214 -10.98 7.42 -4.80
C VAL A 214 -11.50 7.82 -6.18
N GLY A 215 -10.65 8.39 -7.01
CA GLY A 215 -11.00 8.73 -8.40
C GLY A 215 -11.41 7.49 -9.19
N ALA A 216 -10.60 6.42 -9.13
CA ALA A 216 -10.89 5.13 -9.75
C ALA A 216 -12.21 4.53 -9.22
N GLN A 217 -12.43 4.56 -7.90
CA GLN A 217 -13.68 4.11 -7.30
C GLN A 217 -14.88 4.87 -7.88
N ARG A 218 -14.82 6.19 -7.96
CA ARG A 218 -15.92 7.01 -8.50
C ARG A 218 -16.23 6.71 -9.96
N LEU A 219 -15.23 6.33 -10.75
CA LEU A 219 -15.39 5.94 -12.15
C LEU A 219 -15.98 4.54 -12.29
N LEU A 220 -15.55 3.61 -11.42
CA LEU A 220 -15.95 2.20 -11.46
C LEU A 220 -17.30 1.92 -10.76
N THR A 221 -17.79 2.86 -9.92
CA THR A 221 -19.05 2.70 -9.17
C THR A 221 -20.02 3.87 -9.38
N PRO A 222 -20.43 4.19 -10.62
CA PRO A 222 -21.29 5.34 -10.91
C PRO A 222 -22.68 5.25 -10.24
N TRP A 223 -23.17 4.02 -9.99
CA TRP A 223 -24.47 3.80 -9.34
C TRP A 223 -24.54 4.24 -7.88
N THR A 224 -23.42 4.39 -7.19
CA THR A 224 -23.41 4.84 -5.80
C THR A 224 -23.63 6.35 -5.64
N ARG A 225 -23.63 7.12 -6.73
CA ARG A 225 -23.79 8.57 -6.72
C ARG A 225 -25.25 9.02 -6.48
N HIS A 226 -26.20 8.18 -6.82
CA HIS A 226 -27.65 8.51 -6.74
C HIS A 226 -28.29 8.11 -5.40
N ALA A 227 -27.52 7.50 -4.50
CA ALA A 227 -27.99 7.01 -3.19
C ALA A 227 -27.70 7.98 -2.02
N ARG A 228 -27.31 9.26 -2.33
CA ARG A 228 -27.11 10.30 -1.32
C ARG A 228 -28.17 11.39 -1.45
#